data_d069669daeed38d665f46e5aec7df74c
#
_entry.id   d069669daeed38d665f46e5aec7df74c
#
_cell.length_a   1.000
_cell.length_b   1.000
_cell.length_c   1.000
_cell.angle_alpha   90.00
_cell.angle_beta   90.00
_cell.angle_gamma   90.00
#
_symmetry.space_group_name_H-M   'P 1'
#
loop_
_entity.id
_entity.type
_entity.pdbx_description
1 polymer ?
#
loop_
_entity_poly.entity_id
_entity_poly.type
_entity_poly.pdbx_seq_one_letter_code
_entity_poly.pdbx_strand_id
1 'polypeptide(L)'
;MLHVPGYYEYCCRVKVVAGHDVLERIPAILERVHATRPMIVTDRGVAGAGLIDIMTAAMGDQVTIGGIEDDVPPDSSIEAVRRIAEAYRSNRCDALIAVGGGSVLDTAKGANIMVSEETDDLMAFSGAGALKHRLKPLIAIPTTAGTGSETTLVAVIKDHERHHKMPFISYFLLPDAALLDSRMTLTLPPAITAATGMDALTHAVEAYTCLAKNPLSDANAVSAIELIAKHLMPVMKQPEDRDGRLALAVAATLAGMAFSNAMVGMVHNIGHATGAVCGVPHGTCMAILLPYGLEYNQHRNGHLTAELLLPLEGADVYAQTPMAQRADRVIARIRELNQSLFDVTGGQHPRCLRETYDRDGNHAVPRE
;
A
#
# COMPACT_ATOMS: atom_id res chain seq x y z
N MET A 1 -2.04 26.81 -4.97
CA MET A 1 -0.74 27.48 -5.22
C MET A 1 0.36 26.61 -4.63
N LEU A 2 1.40 26.26 -5.41
CA LEU A 2 2.52 25.46 -4.90
C LEU A 2 3.16 26.19 -3.72
N HIS A 3 3.10 25.61 -2.54
CA HIS A 3 3.76 26.11 -1.34
C HIS A 3 5.06 25.34 -1.14
N VAL A 4 6.18 26.05 -1.04
CA VAL A 4 7.47 25.45 -0.73
C VAL A 4 7.74 25.71 0.75
N PRO A 5 7.74 24.67 1.63
CA PRO A 5 8.10 24.83 3.02
C PRO A 5 9.55 25.36 3.17
N GLY A 6 9.85 26.05 4.27
CA GLY A 6 11.19 26.50 4.57
C GLY A 6 12.21 25.36 4.74
N TYR A 7 11.72 24.16 5.08
CA TYR A 7 12.49 22.92 5.16
C TYR A 7 11.59 21.72 4.93
N TYR A 8 12.06 20.75 4.16
CA TYR A 8 11.49 19.40 4.04
C TYR A 8 12.57 18.42 3.59
N GLU A 9 12.35 17.14 3.87
CA GLU A 9 13.13 16.03 3.33
C GLU A 9 12.25 15.21 2.40
N TYR A 10 12.82 14.72 1.31
CA TYR A 10 12.16 13.80 0.39
C TYR A 10 13.14 12.70 0.01
N CYS A 11 12.75 11.45 0.21
CA CYS A 11 13.55 10.29 -0.15
C CYS A 11 12.75 9.32 -1.01
N CYS A 12 13.26 9.01 -2.19
CA CYS A 12 12.74 7.97 -3.07
C CYS A 12 13.92 7.25 -3.74
N ARG A 13 14.48 6.23 -3.06
CA ARG A 13 15.63 5.47 -3.56
C ARG A 13 15.24 4.16 -4.23
N VAL A 14 13.97 3.79 -4.20
CA VAL A 14 13.48 2.54 -4.77
C VAL A 14 13.53 2.59 -6.28
N LYS A 15 14.12 1.57 -6.91
CA LYS A 15 14.04 1.40 -8.37
C LYS A 15 12.69 0.81 -8.73
N VAL A 16 11.78 1.61 -9.25
CA VAL A 16 10.49 1.13 -9.75
C VAL A 16 10.64 0.63 -11.19
N VAL A 17 10.16 -0.59 -11.44
CA VAL A 17 10.06 -1.19 -12.77
C VAL A 17 8.61 -1.57 -13.00
N ALA A 18 7.95 -0.91 -13.93
CA ALA A 18 6.52 -1.07 -14.18
C ALA A 18 6.25 -1.52 -15.62
N GLY A 19 5.33 -2.47 -15.82
CA GLY A 19 4.95 -2.97 -17.14
C GLY A 19 4.13 -4.26 -17.06
N HIS A 20 3.90 -4.87 -18.22
CA HIS A 20 3.09 -6.09 -18.29
C HIS A 20 3.87 -7.38 -18.02
N ASP A 21 5.15 -7.41 -18.36
CA ASP A 21 6.00 -8.61 -18.27
C ASP A 21 7.36 -8.23 -17.65
N VAL A 22 7.32 -7.50 -16.53
CA VAL A 22 8.54 -7.00 -15.87
C VAL A 22 9.15 -7.98 -14.87
N LEU A 23 8.46 -9.06 -14.51
CA LEU A 23 8.99 -10.13 -13.65
C LEU A 23 10.24 -10.77 -14.25
N GLU A 24 10.36 -10.79 -15.57
CA GLU A 24 11.55 -11.27 -16.31
C GLU A 24 12.81 -10.43 -16.02
N ARG A 25 12.66 -9.29 -15.33
CA ARG A 25 13.78 -8.45 -14.89
C ARG A 25 14.36 -8.85 -13.53
N ILE A 26 13.71 -9.78 -12.81
CA ILE A 26 14.16 -10.21 -11.46
C ILE A 26 15.61 -10.68 -11.47
N PRO A 27 16.08 -11.56 -12.40
CA PRO A 27 17.48 -12.00 -12.41
C PRO A 27 18.48 -10.84 -12.51
N ALA A 28 18.25 -9.90 -13.42
CA ALA A 28 19.11 -8.72 -13.60
C ALA A 28 19.07 -7.75 -12.39
N ILE A 29 17.96 -7.72 -11.66
CA ILE A 29 17.85 -6.91 -10.43
C ILE A 29 18.64 -7.59 -9.30
N LEU A 30 18.52 -8.90 -9.14
CA LEU A 30 19.28 -9.69 -8.16
C LEU A 30 20.79 -9.56 -8.42
N GLU A 31 21.24 -9.69 -9.68
CA GLU A 31 22.64 -9.46 -10.06
C GLU A 31 23.13 -8.07 -9.64
N ARG A 32 22.33 -7.04 -9.87
CA ARG A 32 22.67 -5.65 -9.51
C ARG A 32 22.85 -5.44 -8.00
N VAL A 33 22.09 -6.19 -7.18
CA VAL A 33 22.21 -6.13 -5.71
C VAL A 33 23.12 -7.21 -5.15
N HIS A 34 23.82 -7.94 -6.04
CA HIS A 34 24.78 -9.03 -5.71
C HIS A 34 24.11 -10.16 -4.89
N ALA A 35 22.86 -10.47 -5.17
CA ALA A 35 22.12 -11.54 -4.54
C ALA A 35 22.02 -12.76 -5.47
N THR A 36 22.24 -13.95 -4.91
CA THR A 36 22.28 -15.21 -5.65
C THR A 36 21.31 -16.26 -5.13
N ARG A 37 20.83 -16.08 -3.91
CA ARG A 37 19.99 -17.05 -3.21
C ARG A 37 18.87 -16.36 -2.43
N PRO A 38 17.90 -15.71 -3.13
CA PRO A 38 16.80 -15.01 -2.47
C PRO A 38 15.85 -15.99 -1.77
N MET A 39 15.21 -15.51 -0.69
CA MET A 39 14.04 -16.12 -0.09
C MET A 39 12.79 -15.41 -0.60
N ILE A 40 11.76 -16.16 -1.01
CA ILE A 40 10.46 -15.65 -1.36
C ILE A 40 9.60 -15.60 -0.09
N VAL A 41 8.97 -14.44 0.18
CA VAL A 41 8.01 -14.24 1.26
C VAL A 41 6.66 -13.91 0.63
N THR A 42 5.63 -14.67 0.99
CA THR A 42 4.29 -14.55 0.42
C THR A 42 3.23 -15.03 1.41
N ASP A 43 1.98 -15.06 0.98
CA ASP A 43 0.84 -15.61 1.71
C ASP A 43 0.14 -16.72 0.91
N ARG A 44 -0.72 -17.49 1.60
CA ARG A 44 -1.45 -18.62 1.01
C ARG A 44 -2.42 -18.18 -0.10
N GLY A 45 -2.97 -16.97 -0.03
CA GLY A 45 -3.88 -16.45 -1.05
C GLY A 45 -3.14 -16.18 -2.36
N VAL A 46 -1.98 -15.53 -2.27
CA VAL A 46 -1.09 -15.25 -3.42
C VAL A 46 -0.55 -16.55 -4.02
N ALA A 47 -0.08 -17.49 -3.18
CA ALA A 47 0.41 -18.80 -3.63
C ALA A 47 -0.73 -19.60 -4.27
N GLY A 48 -1.91 -19.66 -3.64
CA GLY A 48 -3.10 -20.36 -4.15
C GLY A 48 -3.64 -19.77 -5.45
N ALA A 49 -3.43 -18.49 -5.71
CA ALA A 49 -3.76 -17.83 -6.98
C ALA A 49 -2.76 -18.13 -8.12
N GLY A 50 -1.69 -18.90 -7.86
CA GLY A 50 -0.67 -19.26 -8.85
C GLY A 50 0.31 -18.13 -9.18
N LEU A 51 0.33 -17.03 -8.42
CA LEU A 51 1.16 -15.86 -8.72
C LEU A 51 2.66 -16.15 -8.48
N ILE A 52 2.97 -17.06 -7.56
CA ILE A 52 4.35 -17.53 -7.33
C ILE A 52 4.85 -18.34 -8.52
N ASP A 53 4.01 -19.20 -9.10
CA ASP A 53 4.35 -19.98 -10.29
C ASP A 53 4.61 -19.06 -11.51
N ILE A 54 3.78 -18.02 -11.69
CA ILE A 54 3.97 -17.00 -12.72
C ILE A 54 5.33 -16.32 -12.55
N MET A 55 5.66 -15.90 -11.32
CA MET A 55 6.94 -15.23 -11.02
C MET A 55 8.13 -16.17 -11.23
N THR A 56 8.07 -17.39 -10.72
CA THR A 56 9.18 -18.35 -10.85
C THR A 56 9.42 -18.77 -12.30
N ALA A 57 8.34 -18.94 -13.08
CA ALA A 57 8.45 -19.19 -14.51
C ALA A 57 9.11 -18.00 -15.26
N ALA A 58 8.79 -16.76 -14.88
CA ALA A 58 9.41 -15.56 -15.46
C ALA A 58 10.90 -15.41 -15.11
N MET A 59 11.33 -15.89 -13.94
CA MET A 59 12.75 -15.90 -13.54
C MET A 59 13.56 -16.98 -14.28
N GLY A 60 12.90 -18.06 -14.70
CA GLY A 60 13.58 -19.23 -15.31
C GLY A 60 14.59 -19.87 -14.36
N ASP A 61 15.53 -20.66 -14.93
CA ASP A 61 16.55 -21.39 -14.18
C ASP A 61 17.76 -20.53 -13.75
N GLN A 62 17.68 -19.20 -13.94
CA GLN A 62 18.79 -18.28 -13.66
C GLN A 62 18.96 -17.96 -12.17
N VAL A 63 17.95 -18.24 -11.35
CA VAL A 63 17.91 -17.87 -9.92
C VAL A 63 17.75 -19.12 -9.06
N THR A 64 18.65 -19.31 -8.11
CA THR A 64 18.53 -20.38 -7.11
C THR A 64 17.72 -19.88 -5.92
N ILE A 65 16.43 -20.21 -5.86
CA ILE A 65 15.56 -19.85 -4.73
C ILE A 65 16.04 -20.58 -3.47
N GLY A 66 16.34 -19.81 -2.41
CA GLY A 66 16.80 -20.34 -1.13
C GLY A 66 15.69 -20.98 -0.29
N GLY A 67 14.47 -20.47 -0.42
CA GLY A 67 13.28 -20.96 0.27
C GLY A 67 12.05 -20.14 -0.09
N ILE A 68 10.87 -20.68 0.21
CA ILE A 68 9.59 -20.00 0.06
C ILE A 68 8.86 -20.10 1.40
N GLU A 69 8.48 -18.95 1.94
CA GLU A 69 7.61 -18.82 3.12
C GLU A 69 6.27 -18.25 2.67
N ASP A 70 5.24 -19.08 2.65
CA ASP A 70 3.92 -18.78 2.09
C ASP A 70 2.79 -18.65 3.12
N ASP A 71 3.15 -18.51 4.40
CA ASP A 71 2.21 -18.46 5.52
C ASP A 71 2.27 -17.13 6.29
N VAL A 72 2.34 -16.01 5.55
CA VAL A 72 2.17 -14.70 6.15
C VAL A 72 0.68 -14.48 6.45
N PRO A 73 0.30 -14.20 7.72
CA PRO A 73 -1.10 -13.95 8.06
C PRO A 73 -1.57 -12.58 7.59
N PRO A 74 -2.88 -12.39 7.38
CA PRO A 74 -3.45 -11.04 7.33
C PRO A 74 -3.07 -10.29 8.62
N ASP A 75 -2.65 -9.05 8.50
CA ASP A 75 -1.97 -8.30 9.57
C ASP A 75 -0.60 -8.92 9.94
N SER A 76 0.48 -8.27 9.51
CA SER A 76 1.87 -8.70 9.81
C SER A 76 2.04 -8.99 11.30
N SER A 77 2.68 -10.10 11.66
CA SER A 77 2.89 -10.48 13.06
C SER A 77 4.37 -10.69 13.39
N ILE A 78 4.74 -10.46 14.66
CA ILE A 78 6.12 -10.73 15.16
C ILE A 78 6.48 -12.19 14.95
N GLU A 79 5.54 -13.11 15.17
CA GLU A 79 5.74 -14.55 15.03
C GLU A 79 6.10 -14.92 13.58
N ALA A 80 5.37 -14.35 12.60
CA ALA A 80 5.69 -14.56 11.19
C ALA A 80 7.06 -13.97 10.83
N VAL A 81 7.39 -12.79 11.34
CA VAL A 81 8.71 -12.15 11.14
C VAL A 81 9.83 -13.03 11.66
N ARG A 82 9.71 -13.58 12.89
CA ARG A 82 10.72 -14.48 13.51
C ARG A 82 10.89 -15.75 12.70
N ARG A 83 9.80 -16.40 12.31
CA ARG A 83 9.83 -17.63 11.49
C ARG A 83 10.56 -17.40 10.17
N ILE A 84 10.26 -16.32 9.47
CA ILE A 84 10.92 -15.99 8.21
C ILE A 84 12.41 -15.68 8.41
N ALA A 85 12.77 -14.94 9.45
CA ALA A 85 14.17 -14.66 9.75
C ALA A 85 14.96 -15.93 10.07
N GLU A 86 14.37 -16.88 10.79
CA GLU A 86 14.98 -18.17 11.09
C GLU A 86 15.16 -19.03 9.81
N ALA A 87 14.12 -19.11 8.97
CA ALA A 87 14.17 -19.81 7.70
C ALA A 87 15.21 -19.18 6.76
N TYR A 88 15.31 -17.85 6.70
CA TYR A 88 16.31 -17.13 5.92
C TYR A 88 17.74 -17.52 6.32
N ARG A 89 18.04 -17.53 7.63
CA ARG A 89 19.35 -17.91 8.18
C ARG A 89 19.67 -19.39 7.89
N SER A 90 18.71 -20.28 8.17
CA SER A 90 18.85 -21.72 7.98
C SER A 90 19.12 -22.10 6.53
N ASN A 91 18.46 -21.45 5.60
CA ASN A 91 18.61 -21.67 4.16
C ASN A 91 19.77 -20.89 3.55
N ARG A 92 20.50 -20.09 4.34
CA ARG A 92 21.62 -19.24 3.90
C ARG A 92 21.22 -18.32 2.75
N CYS A 93 20.07 -17.68 2.88
CA CYS A 93 19.60 -16.71 1.89
C CYS A 93 20.40 -15.41 1.97
N ASP A 94 20.47 -14.68 0.86
CA ASP A 94 21.24 -13.43 0.74
C ASP A 94 20.37 -12.21 0.37
N ALA A 95 19.10 -12.44 0.01
CA ALA A 95 18.11 -11.42 -0.30
C ALA A 95 16.69 -11.89 0.04
N LEU A 96 15.74 -10.96 0.02
CA LEU A 96 14.30 -11.21 0.14
C LEU A 96 13.58 -10.77 -1.14
N ILE A 97 12.62 -11.57 -1.61
CA ILE A 97 11.63 -11.19 -2.61
C ILE A 97 10.26 -11.28 -1.93
N ALA A 98 9.65 -10.14 -1.65
CA ALA A 98 8.32 -10.08 -1.04
C ALA A 98 7.25 -9.98 -2.13
N VAL A 99 6.37 -10.98 -2.22
CA VAL A 99 5.30 -11.08 -3.23
C VAL A 99 3.97 -11.10 -2.52
N GLY A 100 3.25 -9.99 -2.50
CA GLY A 100 1.99 -9.90 -1.77
C GLY A 100 1.49 -8.49 -1.55
N GLY A 101 0.47 -8.36 -0.71
CA GLY A 101 -0.04 -7.08 -0.24
C GLY A 101 0.80 -6.48 0.89
N GLY A 102 0.25 -5.45 1.55
CA GLY A 102 0.93 -4.73 2.63
C GLY A 102 1.44 -5.63 3.76
N SER A 103 0.62 -6.60 4.19
CA SER A 103 1.01 -7.54 5.27
C SER A 103 2.26 -8.34 4.93
N VAL A 104 2.39 -8.82 3.69
CA VAL A 104 3.57 -9.56 3.21
C VAL A 104 4.78 -8.64 3.14
N LEU A 105 4.62 -7.45 2.55
CA LEU A 105 5.71 -6.49 2.39
C LEU A 105 6.24 -6.02 3.75
N ASP A 106 5.36 -5.71 4.69
CA ASP A 106 5.74 -5.28 6.04
C ASP A 106 6.38 -6.40 6.84
N THR A 107 5.87 -7.64 6.74
CA THR A 107 6.49 -8.82 7.36
C THR A 107 7.90 -9.05 6.81
N ALA A 108 8.09 -8.95 5.48
CA ALA A 108 9.41 -9.07 4.86
C ALA A 108 10.39 -7.96 5.30
N LYS A 109 9.90 -6.71 5.45
CA LYS A 109 10.69 -5.61 6.03
C LYS A 109 11.10 -5.90 7.47
N GLY A 110 10.19 -6.43 8.30
CA GLY A 110 10.48 -6.84 9.68
C GLY A 110 11.50 -7.97 9.75
N ALA A 111 11.34 -9.01 8.92
CA ALA A 111 12.31 -10.10 8.83
C ALA A 111 13.68 -9.59 8.36
N ASN A 112 13.69 -8.64 7.42
CA ASN A 112 14.92 -8.01 6.95
C ASN A 112 15.66 -7.25 8.06
N ILE A 113 14.95 -6.58 8.98
CA ILE A 113 15.58 -5.99 10.18
C ILE A 113 16.29 -7.09 10.97
N MET A 114 15.58 -8.17 11.32
CA MET A 114 16.13 -9.23 12.17
C MET A 114 17.35 -9.92 11.56
N VAL A 115 17.35 -10.17 10.25
CA VAL A 115 18.49 -10.85 9.59
C VAL A 115 19.65 -9.91 9.30
N SER A 116 19.40 -8.62 9.14
CA SER A 116 20.44 -7.63 8.86
C SER A 116 21.16 -7.15 10.14
N GLU A 117 20.40 -6.98 11.22
CA GLU A 117 20.93 -6.57 12.53
C GLU A 117 21.35 -7.77 13.41
N GLU A 118 21.24 -8.99 12.87
CA GLU A 118 21.60 -10.26 13.55
C GLU A 118 20.97 -10.39 14.95
N THR A 119 19.69 -10.01 15.06
CA THR A 119 18.97 -9.94 16.32
C THR A 119 17.74 -10.86 16.35
N ASP A 120 17.32 -11.24 17.56
CA ASP A 120 16.03 -11.89 17.81
C ASP A 120 15.03 -10.93 18.50
N ASP A 121 15.47 -9.71 18.83
CA ASP A 121 14.64 -8.66 19.40
C ASP A 121 14.30 -7.60 18.35
N LEU A 122 13.20 -7.83 17.62
CA LEU A 122 12.66 -6.86 16.66
C LEU A 122 12.25 -5.54 17.34
N MET A 123 11.81 -5.62 18.61
CA MET A 123 11.27 -4.48 19.34
C MET A 123 12.30 -3.39 19.61
N ALA A 124 13.57 -3.73 19.70
CA ALA A 124 14.65 -2.76 19.86
C ALA A 124 14.73 -1.74 18.69
N PHE A 125 14.09 -2.05 17.55
CA PHE A 125 14.08 -1.22 16.34
C PHE A 125 12.75 -0.53 16.08
N SER A 126 11.76 -0.64 16.99
CA SER A 126 10.47 0.03 16.82
C SER A 126 10.57 1.55 16.91
N GLY A 127 9.65 2.24 16.24
CA GLY A 127 9.64 3.71 16.17
C GLY A 127 10.51 4.26 15.02
N ALA A 128 10.92 5.52 15.16
CA ALA A 128 11.64 6.23 14.12
C ALA A 128 13.15 6.28 14.39
N GLY A 129 13.95 6.03 13.34
CA GLY A 129 15.39 6.27 13.36
C GLY A 129 16.21 5.28 14.20
N ALA A 130 15.65 4.13 14.59
CA ALA A 130 16.37 3.09 15.33
C ALA A 130 17.41 2.37 14.45
N LEU A 131 17.09 2.10 13.20
CA LEU A 131 18.01 1.49 12.22
C LEU A 131 19.13 2.47 11.85
N LYS A 132 20.39 1.97 11.80
CA LYS A 132 21.58 2.77 11.50
C LYS A 132 22.32 2.33 10.23
N HIS A 133 22.00 1.14 9.72
CA HIS A 133 22.72 0.53 8.61
C HIS A 133 21.77 0.10 7.50
N ARG A 134 22.32 -0.12 6.29
CA ARG A 134 21.59 -0.69 5.17
C ARG A 134 21.25 -2.14 5.46
N LEU A 135 20.02 -2.52 5.18
CA LEU A 135 19.54 -3.90 5.34
C LEU A 135 19.95 -4.77 4.15
N LYS A 136 19.67 -6.07 4.24
CA LYS A 136 19.86 -7.02 3.12
C LYS A 136 19.00 -6.60 1.93
N PRO A 137 19.37 -6.98 0.68
CA PRO A 137 18.57 -6.65 -0.49
C PRO A 137 17.12 -7.12 -0.36
N LEU A 138 16.19 -6.22 -0.68
CA LEU A 138 14.76 -6.50 -0.70
C LEU A 138 14.16 -6.06 -2.05
N ILE A 139 13.50 -7.01 -2.72
CA ILE A 139 12.71 -6.76 -3.92
C ILE A 139 11.24 -6.90 -3.53
N ALA A 140 10.42 -5.89 -3.83
CA ALA A 140 8.99 -5.87 -3.55
C ALA A 140 8.19 -6.07 -4.84
N ILE A 141 7.23 -6.99 -4.80
CA ILE A 141 6.32 -7.31 -5.92
C ILE A 141 4.90 -7.24 -5.36
N PRO A 142 4.24 -6.06 -5.40
CA PRO A 142 2.91 -5.91 -4.86
C PRO A 142 1.88 -6.68 -5.69
N THR A 143 0.96 -7.37 -4.99
CA THR A 143 -0.20 -8.05 -5.58
C THR A 143 -1.51 -7.31 -5.31
N THR A 144 -1.45 -6.18 -4.60
CA THR A 144 -2.55 -5.25 -4.36
C THR A 144 -2.16 -3.85 -4.80
N ALA A 145 -3.14 -3.03 -5.17
CA ALA A 145 -2.93 -1.65 -5.57
C ALA A 145 -3.49 -0.69 -4.49
N GLY A 146 -2.88 -0.69 -3.31
CA GLY A 146 -3.38 0.07 -2.15
C GLY A 146 -2.29 0.68 -1.29
N THR A 147 -1.61 -0.13 -0.52
CA THR A 147 -0.73 0.32 0.56
C THR A 147 0.51 1.10 0.11
N GLY A 148 0.99 0.87 -1.12
CA GLY A 148 2.24 1.47 -1.59
C GLY A 148 3.48 1.06 -0.79
N SER A 149 3.39 -0.03 0.03
CA SER A 149 4.49 -0.46 0.92
C SER A 149 5.78 -0.77 0.17
N GLU A 150 5.72 -1.08 -1.12
CA GLU A 150 6.87 -1.26 -2.00
C GLU A 150 7.74 0.00 -2.16
N THR A 151 7.23 1.17 -1.80
CA THR A 151 7.97 2.45 -1.87
C THR A 151 7.96 3.23 -0.56
N THR A 152 7.53 2.63 0.55
CA THR A 152 7.45 3.33 1.83
C THR A 152 8.59 3.00 2.77
N LEU A 153 8.96 3.98 3.59
CA LEU A 153 9.95 3.87 4.67
C LEU A 153 9.35 3.30 5.98
N VAL A 154 8.13 2.78 5.92
CA VAL A 154 7.38 2.28 7.07
C VAL A 154 7.12 0.79 6.92
N ALA A 155 7.11 0.08 8.05
CA ALA A 155 6.48 -1.22 8.24
C ALA A 155 5.65 -1.19 9.51
N VAL A 156 4.46 -1.79 9.48
CA VAL A 156 3.58 -1.90 10.66
C VAL A 156 3.41 -3.38 11.01
N ILE A 157 3.89 -3.77 12.18
CA ILE A 157 3.90 -5.17 12.64
C ILE A 157 3.10 -5.28 13.93
N LYS A 158 2.24 -6.29 14.00
CA LYS A 158 1.38 -6.53 15.15
C LYS A 158 2.05 -7.44 16.18
N ASP A 159 2.04 -7.00 17.41
CA ASP A 159 2.31 -7.84 18.58
C ASP A 159 0.97 -8.38 19.09
N HIS A 160 0.73 -9.68 18.89
CA HIS A 160 -0.51 -10.32 19.33
C HIS A 160 -0.59 -10.46 20.86
N GLU A 161 0.54 -10.60 21.55
CA GLU A 161 0.58 -10.73 23.00
C GLU A 161 0.21 -9.40 23.68
N ARG A 162 0.66 -8.29 23.11
CA ARG A 162 0.40 -6.94 23.64
C ARG A 162 -0.78 -6.22 23.00
N HIS A 163 -1.44 -6.85 22.02
CA HIS A 163 -2.54 -6.25 21.23
C HIS A 163 -2.17 -4.88 20.64
N HIS A 164 -0.93 -4.72 20.18
CA HIS A 164 -0.41 -3.45 19.71
C HIS A 164 0.18 -3.56 18.30
N LYS A 165 -0.14 -2.56 17.45
CA LYS A 165 0.50 -2.40 16.13
C LYS A 165 1.67 -1.43 16.27
N MET A 166 2.87 -1.89 15.90
CA MET A 166 4.11 -1.14 16.05
C MET A 166 4.61 -0.63 14.72
N PRO A 167 4.80 0.68 14.58
CA PRO A 167 5.45 1.23 13.41
C PRO A 167 6.99 1.12 13.53
N PHE A 168 7.61 0.74 12.43
CA PHE A 168 9.05 0.83 12.20
C PHE A 168 9.26 1.86 11.10
N ILE A 169 10.02 2.91 11.34
CA ILE A 169 10.15 4.04 10.42
C ILE A 169 11.63 4.32 10.17
N SER A 170 12.08 4.03 8.95
CA SER A 170 13.46 4.29 8.55
C SER A 170 13.62 4.29 7.03
N TYR A 171 14.46 5.15 6.50
CA TYR A 171 14.87 5.11 5.09
C TYR A 171 15.55 3.78 4.71
N PHE A 172 16.07 3.02 5.66
CA PHE A 172 16.67 1.71 5.43
C PHE A 172 15.64 0.61 5.13
N LEU A 173 14.35 0.83 5.44
CA LEU A 173 13.24 -0.09 5.11
C LEU A 173 12.78 0.00 3.66
N LEU A 174 13.20 1.03 2.92
CA LEU A 174 12.87 1.16 1.51
C LEU A 174 13.47 -0.01 0.72
N PRO A 175 12.68 -0.77 -0.06
CA PRO A 175 13.18 -1.82 -0.93
C PRO A 175 14.23 -1.31 -1.94
N ASP A 176 15.07 -2.19 -2.43
CA ASP A 176 16.04 -1.88 -3.50
C ASP A 176 15.35 -1.76 -4.86
N ALA A 177 14.28 -2.54 -5.07
CA ALA A 177 13.43 -2.45 -6.26
C ALA A 177 11.97 -2.79 -5.94
N ALA A 178 11.07 -2.18 -6.69
CA ALA A 178 9.65 -2.53 -6.76
C ALA A 178 9.32 -2.91 -8.21
N LEU A 179 8.71 -4.09 -8.41
CA LEU A 179 8.26 -4.54 -9.72
C LEU A 179 6.74 -4.52 -9.76
N LEU A 180 6.20 -3.67 -10.61
CA LEU A 180 4.77 -3.51 -10.82
C LEU A 180 4.39 -4.22 -12.12
N ASP A 181 4.02 -5.50 -12.02
CA ASP A 181 3.60 -6.31 -13.15
C ASP A 181 2.08 -6.47 -13.14
N SER A 182 1.43 -6.14 -14.26
CA SER A 182 -0.04 -6.22 -14.34
C SER A 182 -0.59 -7.61 -14.05
N ARG A 183 0.17 -8.68 -14.30
CA ARG A 183 -0.22 -10.07 -14.00
C ARG A 183 -0.47 -10.30 -12.51
N MET A 184 0.23 -9.56 -11.66
CA MET A 184 0.19 -9.77 -10.21
C MET A 184 -1.09 -9.26 -9.54
N THR A 185 -1.91 -8.48 -10.25
CA THR A 185 -3.17 -7.94 -9.73
C THR A 185 -4.41 -8.40 -10.50
N LEU A 186 -4.27 -9.20 -11.58
CA LEU A 186 -5.40 -9.64 -12.42
C LEU A 186 -6.40 -10.53 -11.67
N THR A 187 -5.91 -11.35 -10.76
CA THR A 187 -6.74 -12.30 -9.98
C THR A 187 -7.33 -11.68 -8.71
N LEU A 188 -7.04 -10.40 -8.45
CA LEU A 188 -7.49 -9.74 -7.22
C LEU A 188 -9.02 -9.60 -7.19
N PRO A 189 -9.68 -10.10 -6.13
CA PRO A 189 -11.13 -10.02 -5.99
C PRO A 189 -11.66 -8.58 -6.07
N PRO A 190 -12.86 -8.34 -6.62
CA PRO A 190 -13.43 -7.00 -6.75
C PRO A 190 -13.52 -6.22 -5.44
N ALA A 191 -13.93 -6.88 -4.34
CA ALA A 191 -14.01 -6.23 -3.03
C ALA A 191 -12.64 -5.72 -2.54
N ILE A 192 -11.58 -6.52 -2.73
CA ILE A 192 -10.22 -6.13 -2.37
C ILE A 192 -9.71 -5.02 -3.31
N THR A 193 -10.00 -5.13 -4.63
CA THR A 193 -9.66 -4.07 -5.58
C THR A 193 -10.28 -2.72 -5.17
N ALA A 194 -11.56 -2.73 -4.76
CA ALA A 194 -12.26 -1.53 -4.30
C ALA A 194 -11.64 -0.96 -3.02
N ALA A 195 -11.44 -1.80 -2.00
CA ALA A 195 -10.90 -1.40 -0.71
C ALA A 195 -9.47 -0.83 -0.86
N THR A 196 -8.59 -1.53 -1.59
CA THR A 196 -7.21 -1.09 -1.79
C THR A 196 -7.10 0.14 -2.68
N GLY A 197 -7.96 0.27 -3.71
CA GLY A 197 -8.04 1.49 -4.53
C GLY A 197 -8.46 2.73 -3.72
N MET A 198 -9.40 2.55 -2.78
CA MET A 198 -9.80 3.62 -1.86
C MET A 198 -8.74 3.91 -0.80
N ASP A 199 -7.96 2.91 -0.38
CA ASP A 199 -6.80 3.09 0.50
C ASP A 199 -5.74 3.96 -0.18
N ALA A 200 -5.35 3.63 -1.42
CA ALA A 200 -4.43 4.45 -2.21
C ALA A 200 -4.93 5.88 -2.42
N LEU A 201 -6.25 6.05 -2.67
CA LEU A 201 -6.85 7.37 -2.76
C LEU A 201 -6.73 8.13 -1.44
N THR A 202 -6.99 7.47 -0.31
CA THR A 202 -6.87 8.08 1.02
C THR A 202 -5.43 8.48 1.33
N HIS A 203 -4.45 7.63 1.01
CA HIS A 203 -3.02 7.96 1.13
C HIS A 203 -2.68 9.25 0.37
N ALA A 204 -3.08 9.32 -0.91
CA ALA A 204 -2.78 10.48 -1.75
C ALA A 204 -3.48 11.75 -1.25
N VAL A 205 -4.77 11.66 -0.88
CA VAL A 205 -5.55 12.80 -0.36
C VAL A 205 -4.98 13.30 0.97
N GLU A 206 -4.67 12.40 1.92
CA GLU A 206 -4.09 12.79 3.20
C GLU A 206 -2.68 13.36 3.04
N ALA A 207 -1.83 12.76 2.21
CA ALA A 207 -0.51 13.32 1.90
C ALA A 207 -0.59 14.75 1.35
N TYR A 208 -1.56 15.03 0.47
CA TYR A 208 -1.77 16.36 -0.10
C TYR A 208 -2.29 17.38 0.91
N THR A 209 -3.13 16.94 1.86
CA THR A 209 -3.75 17.81 2.87
C THR A 209 -3.01 17.83 4.21
N CYS A 210 -1.92 17.09 4.35
CA CYS A 210 -1.12 16.97 5.56
C CYS A 210 -0.26 18.22 5.81
N LEU A 211 0.12 18.45 7.07
CA LEU A 211 0.97 19.57 7.46
C LEU A 211 2.41 19.46 6.92
N ALA A 212 2.91 18.24 6.71
CA ALA A 212 4.25 18.01 6.19
C ALA A 212 4.30 17.91 4.66
N LYS A 213 3.21 18.27 3.96
CA LYS A 213 3.15 18.32 2.49
C LYS A 213 4.31 19.13 1.90
N ASN A 214 4.77 18.73 0.76
CA ASN A 214 5.83 19.42 0.02
C ASN A 214 5.61 19.23 -1.49
N PRO A 215 6.25 20.04 -2.36
CA PRO A 215 5.99 20.00 -3.80
C PRO A 215 6.22 18.65 -4.46
N LEU A 216 7.15 17.83 -3.96
CA LEU A 216 7.45 16.51 -4.51
C LEU A 216 6.38 15.48 -4.11
N SER A 217 5.95 15.51 -2.84
CA SER A 217 4.84 14.67 -2.38
C SER A 217 3.53 15.06 -3.06
N ASP A 218 3.29 16.37 -3.25
CA ASP A 218 2.10 16.89 -3.94
C ASP A 218 1.99 16.38 -5.38
N ALA A 219 3.10 16.42 -6.13
CA ALA A 219 3.13 15.94 -7.51
C ALA A 219 2.77 14.45 -7.60
N ASN A 220 3.31 13.62 -6.70
CA ASN A 220 2.97 12.21 -6.62
C ASN A 220 1.51 11.98 -6.22
N ALA A 221 1.02 12.72 -5.21
CA ALA A 221 -0.36 12.61 -4.74
C ALA A 221 -1.37 12.97 -5.84
N VAL A 222 -1.17 14.08 -6.55
CA VAL A 222 -2.03 14.51 -7.66
C VAL A 222 -2.07 13.46 -8.77
N SER A 223 -0.90 12.95 -9.19
CA SER A 223 -0.83 11.90 -10.21
C SER A 223 -1.50 10.60 -9.77
N ALA A 224 -1.37 10.22 -8.49
CA ALA A 224 -2.06 9.05 -7.95
C ALA A 224 -3.59 9.22 -8.00
N ILE A 225 -4.11 10.38 -7.59
CA ILE A 225 -5.54 10.69 -7.61
C ILE A 225 -6.09 10.65 -9.02
N GLU A 226 -5.39 11.24 -10.01
CA GLU A 226 -5.81 11.21 -11.42
C GLU A 226 -5.91 9.77 -11.96
N LEU A 227 -4.89 8.93 -11.69
CA LEU A 227 -4.89 7.54 -12.13
C LEU A 227 -6.02 6.73 -11.48
N ILE A 228 -6.26 6.91 -10.17
CA ILE A 228 -7.34 6.21 -9.46
C ILE A 228 -8.70 6.67 -10.00
N ALA A 229 -8.92 7.97 -10.13
CA ALA A 229 -10.18 8.55 -10.64
C ALA A 229 -10.51 8.03 -12.04
N LYS A 230 -9.49 7.84 -12.89
CA LYS A 230 -9.64 7.38 -14.26
C LYS A 230 -9.81 5.86 -14.37
N HIS A 231 -9.11 5.07 -13.56
CA HIS A 231 -8.98 3.63 -13.81
C HIS A 231 -9.71 2.73 -12.80
N LEU A 232 -10.06 3.20 -11.57
CA LEU A 232 -10.66 2.33 -10.56
C LEU A 232 -12.00 1.75 -11.03
N MET A 233 -12.94 2.58 -11.43
CA MET A 233 -14.26 2.11 -11.88
C MET A 233 -14.22 1.31 -13.21
N PRO A 234 -13.42 1.67 -14.23
CA PRO A 234 -13.18 0.81 -15.39
C PRO A 234 -12.67 -0.60 -15.02
N VAL A 235 -11.64 -0.70 -14.17
CA VAL A 235 -11.09 -1.99 -13.71
C VAL A 235 -12.14 -2.80 -12.93
N MET A 236 -12.98 -2.14 -12.11
CA MET A 236 -14.09 -2.83 -11.42
C MET A 236 -15.10 -3.47 -12.37
N LYS A 237 -15.30 -2.87 -13.56
CA LYS A 237 -16.21 -3.37 -14.60
C LYS A 237 -15.53 -4.36 -15.55
N GLN A 238 -14.23 -4.25 -15.73
CA GLN A 238 -13.40 -5.08 -16.58
C GLN A 238 -12.14 -5.52 -15.80
N PRO A 239 -12.26 -6.52 -14.90
CA PRO A 239 -11.16 -6.93 -14.01
C PRO A 239 -9.90 -7.40 -14.72
N GLU A 240 -10.00 -7.82 -16.00
CA GLU A 240 -8.91 -8.31 -16.83
C GLU A 240 -8.19 -7.19 -17.62
N ASP A 241 -8.60 -5.92 -17.46
CA ASP A 241 -7.93 -4.78 -18.08
C ASP A 241 -6.51 -4.61 -17.52
N ARG A 242 -5.52 -5.14 -18.25
CA ARG A 242 -4.10 -5.11 -17.86
C ARG A 242 -3.55 -3.69 -17.74
N ASP A 243 -3.97 -2.79 -18.62
CA ASP A 243 -3.54 -1.39 -18.60
C ASP A 243 -4.10 -0.67 -17.38
N GLY A 244 -5.39 -0.86 -17.09
CA GLY A 244 -6.04 -0.33 -15.89
C GLY A 244 -5.44 -0.89 -14.61
N ARG A 245 -5.17 -2.19 -14.53
CA ARG A 245 -4.48 -2.83 -13.40
C ARG A 245 -3.10 -2.24 -13.16
N LEU A 246 -2.31 -2.09 -14.22
CA LEU A 246 -0.99 -1.46 -14.14
C LEU A 246 -1.10 0.00 -13.68
N ALA A 247 -2.05 0.75 -14.21
CA ALA A 247 -2.28 2.14 -13.81
C ALA A 247 -2.63 2.27 -12.31
N LEU A 248 -3.47 1.36 -11.77
CA LEU A 248 -3.78 1.32 -10.34
C LEU A 248 -2.56 0.94 -9.48
N ALA A 249 -1.74 -0.02 -9.93
CA ALA A 249 -0.50 -0.37 -9.23
C ALA A 249 0.46 0.84 -9.18
N VAL A 250 0.63 1.54 -10.31
CA VAL A 250 1.44 2.78 -10.36
C VAL A 250 0.83 3.86 -9.45
N ALA A 251 -0.49 4.00 -9.41
CA ALA A 251 -1.16 4.96 -8.55
C ALA A 251 -0.89 4.69 -7.06
N ALA A 252 -0.98 3.42 -6.63
CA ALA A 252 -0.67 3.02 -5.25
C ALA A 252 0.80 3.30 -4.91
N THR A 253 1.71 3.01 -5.81
CA THR A 253 3.15 3.34 -5.68
C THR A 253 3.37 4.85 -5.53
N LEU A 254 2.74 5.68 -6.35
CA LEU A 254 2.82 7.15 -6.26
C LEU A 254 2.22 7.66 -4.94
N ALA A 255 1.07 7.12 -4.51
CA ALA A 255 0.48 7.43 -3.21
C ALA A 255 1.43 7.05 -2.06
N GLY A 256 2.09 5.88 -2.16
CA GLY A 256 3.13 5.43 -1.24
C GLY A 256 4.30 6.40 -1.14
N MET A 257 4.83 6.86 -2.28
CA MET A 257 5.87 7.89 -2.35
C MET A 257 5.40 9.22 -1.74
N ALA A 258 4.15 9.61 -1.97
CA ALA A 258 3.60 10.83 -1.44
C ALA A 258 3.54 10.79 0.10
N PHE A 259 2.82 9.83 0.68
CA PHE A 259 2.62 9.80 2.12
C PHE A 259 3.89 9.41 2.89
N SER A 260 4.78 8.63 2.31
CA SER A 260 6.08 8.33 2.90
C SER A 260 6.94 9.58 3.16
N ASN A 261 6.68 10.66 2.42
CA ASN A 261 7.40 11.93 2.49
C ASN A 261 6.57 13.13 2.98
N ALA A 262 5.28 12.92 3.26
CA ALA A 262 4.37 13.95 3.78
C ALA A 262 3.59 13.48 5.00
N MET A 263 3.66 12.20 5.34
CA MET A 263 2.85 11.53 6.36
C MET A 263 1.39 11.38 5.95
N VAL A 264 0.60 10.76 6.81
CA VAL A 264 -0.86 10.62 6.71
C VAL A 264 -1.54 11.45 7.79
N GLY A 265 -2.86 11.51 7.79
CA GLY A 265 -3.63 12.33 8.71
C GLY A 265 -4.52 11.54 9.67
N MET A 266 -5.65 12.17 10.05
CA MET A 266 -6.56 11.60 11.05
C MET A 266 -7.36 10.41 10.52
N VAL A 267 -7.57 10.29 9.20
CA VAL A 267 -8.31 9.16 8.61
C VAL A 267 -7.57 7.86 8.90
N HIS A 268 -6.27 7.81 8.61
CA HIS A 268 -5.45 6.66 8.93
C HIS A 268 -5.35 6.39 10.44
N ASN A 269 -5.20 7.43 11.28
CA ASN A 269 -5.13 7.25 12.72
C ASN A 269 -6.41 6.63 13.30
N ILE A 270 -7.57 7.14 12.90
CA ILE A 270 -8.87 6.61 13.33
C ILE A 270 -9.10 5.21 12.73
N GLY A 271 -8.75 5.02 11.44
CA GLY A 271 -8.92 3.76 10.76
C GLY A 271 -8.06 2.63 11.34
N HIS A 272 -6.81 2.90 11.71
CA HIS A 272 -5.97 1.94 12.43
C HIS A 272 -6.60 1.51 13.76
N ALA A 273 -7.12 2.47 14.55
CA ALA A 273 -7.80 2.18 15.81
C ALA A 273 -9.10 1.39 15.56
N THR A 274 -9.90 1.77 14.56
CA THR A 274 -11.13 1.07 14.19
C THR A 274 -10.85 -0.35 13.73
N GLY A 275 -9.86 -0.56 12.86
CA GLY A 275 -9.45 -1.88 12.42
C GLY A 275 -8.94 -2.76 13.56
N ALA A 276 -8.15 -2.19 14.50
CA ALA A 276 -7.63 -2.92 15.64
C ALA A 276 -8.73 -3.36 16.63
N VAL A 277 -9.72 -2.50 16.89
CA VAL A 277 -10.79 -2.75 17.88
C VAL A 277 -11.94 -3.54 17.26
N CYS A 278 -12.37 -3.17 16.05
CA CYS A 278 -13.56 -3.73 15.41
C CYS A 278 -13.23 -4.84 14.40
N GLY A 279 -11.96 -5.10 14.07
CA GLY A 279 -11.56 -6.11 13.09
C GLY A 279 -11.97 -5.77 11.64
N VAL A 280 -12.32 -4.51 11.35
CA VAL A 280 -12.68 -4.07 10.00
C VAL A 280 -11.41 -3.96 9.14
N PRO A 281 -11.40 -4.50 7.91
CA PRO A 281 -10.25 -4.40 7.01
C PRO A 281 -9.78 -2.95 6.81
N HIS A 282 -8.47 -2.76 6.68
CA HIS A 282 -7.85 -1.44 6.65
C HIS A 282 -8.39 -0.54 5.54
N GLY A 283 -8.35 -1.02 4.28
CA GLY A 283 -8.84 -0.24 3.13
C GLY A 283 -10.33 0.10 3.22
N THR A 284 -11.13 -0.79 3.83
CA THR A 284 -12.55 -0.50 4.14
C THR A 284 -12.70 0.64 5.15
N CYS A 285 -11.86 0.66 6.20
CA CYS A 285 -11.84 1.79 7.14
C CYS A 285 -11.49 3.10 6.43
N MET A 286 -10.50 3.07 5.53
CA MET A 286 -10.09 4.26 4.77
C MET A 286 -11.22 4.78 3.89
N ALA A 287 -11.88 3.90 3.15
CA ALA A 287 -13.01 4.25 2.29
C ALA A 287 -14.16 4.93 3.05
N ILE A 288 -14.53 4.33 4.20
CA ILE A 288 -15.62 4.84 5.03
C ILE A 288 -15.26 6.20 5.65
N LEU A 289 -14.04 6.34 6.18
CA LEU A 289 -13.66 7.49 7.01
C LEU A 289 -13.20 8.71 6.20
N LEU A 290 -12.70 8.52 4.96
CA LEU A 290 -12.14 9.60 4.16
C LEU A 290 -13.07 10.82 4.01
N PRO A 291 -14.34 10.68 3.58
CA PRO A 291 -15.20 11.85 3.43
C PRO A 291 -15.45 12.59 4.76
N TYR A 292 -15.54 11.87 5.88
CA TYR A 292 -15.74 12.47 7.19
C TYR A 292 -14.49 13.19 7.71
N GLY A 293 -13.31 12.64 7.43
CA GLY A 293 -12.04 13.29 7.78
C GLY A 293 -11.86 14.61 7.04
N LEU A 294 -12.23 14.64 5.75
CA LEU A 294 -12.19 15.88 4.95
C LEU A 294 -13.21 16.92 5.47
N GLU A 295 -14.44 16.51 5.79
CA GLU A 295 -15.44 17.41 6.39
C GLU A 295 -14.98 18.00 7.72
N TYR A 296 -14.46 17.15 8.61
CA TYR A 296 -13.97 17.61 9.90
C TYR A 296 -12.86 18.66 9.77
N ASN A 297 -11.94 18.47 8.82
CA ASN A 297 -10.81 19.36 8.60
C ASN A 297 -11.11 20.54 7.67
N GLN A 298 -12.29 20.64 7.09
CA GLN A 298 -12.63 21.63 6.05
C GLN A 298 -12.38 23.08 6.51
N HIS A 299 -12.63 23.38 7.78
CA HIS A 299 -12.41 24.72 8.36
C HIS A 299 -10.91 25.11 8.42
N ARG A 300 -9.98 24.15 8.32
CA ARG A 300 -8.53 24.38 8.38
C ARG A 300 -7.89 24.29 7.00
N ASN A 301 -8.17 23.21 6.28
CA ASN A 301 -7.50 22.88 5.02
C ASN A 301 -8.46 22.69 3.83
N GLY A 302 -9.69 23.21 3.92
CA GLY A 302 -10.68 23.13 2.84
C GLY A 302 -10.18 23.72 1.51
N HIS A 303 -9.27 24.70 1.54
CA HIS A 303 -8.64 25.22 0.33
C HIS A 303 -7.75 24.16 -0.37
N LEU A 304 -7.05 23.31 0.38
CA LEU A 304 -6.27 22.19 -0.19
C LEU A 304 -7.20 21.11 -0.72
N THR A 305 -8.27 20.80 0.02
CA THR A 305 -9.31 19.87 -0.44
C THR A 305 -9.94 20.36 -1.75
N ALA A 306 -10.22 21.65 -1.88
CA ALA A 306 -10.77 22.25 -3.09
C ALA A 306 -9.89 22.11 -4.34
N GLU A 307 -8.56 22.12 -4.16
CA GLU A 307 -7.59 21.92 -5.24
C GLU A 307 -7.65 20.48 -5.80
N LEU A 308 -8.03 19.49 -4.98
CA LEU A 308 -8.16 18.10 -5.39
C LEU A 308 -9.33 17.82 -6.34
N LEU A 309 -10.24 18.78 -6.54
CA LEU A 309 -11.30 18.63 -7.52
C LEU A 309 -10.73 18.47 -8.95
N LEU A 310 -9.62 19.13 -9.25
CA LEU A 310 -8.97 19.05 -10.56
C LEU A 310 -8.52 17.62 -10.91
N PRO A 311 -7.70 16.94 -10.09
CA PRO A 311 -7.29 15.56 -10.39
C PRO A 311 -8.43 14.55 -10.26
N LEU A 312 -9.50 14.82 -9.49
CA LEU A 312 -10.62 13.90 -9.30
C LEU A 312 -11.66 13.94 -10.42
N GLU A 313 -11.98 15.12 -10.96
CA GLU A 313 -13.07 15.30 -11.92
C GLU A 313 -12.65 16.02 -13.22
N GLY A 314 -11.40 16.43 -13.33
CA GLY A 314 -10.85 17.06 -14.54
C GLY A 314 -11.12 18.57 -14.63
N ALA A 315 -10.51 19.17 -15.67
CA ALA A 315 -10.44 20.62 -15.83
C ALA A 315 -11.81 21.28 -16.06
N ASP A 316 -12.72 20.63 -16.76
CA ASP A 316 -14.04 21.21 -17.10
C ASP A 316 -14.91 21.36 -15.84
N VAL A 317 -14.99 20.31 -15.02
CA VAL A 317 -15.73 20.33 -13.76
C VAL A 317 -15.11 21.34 -12.79
N TYR A 318 -13.76 21.32 -12.71
CA TYR A 318 -13.04 22.27 -11.87
C TYR A 318 -13.30 23.72 -12.25
N ALA A 319 -13.30 24.05 -13.54
CA ALA A 319 -13.56 25.40 -14.04
C ALA A 319 -15.00 25.86 -13.83
N GLN A 320 -15.96 24.95 -13.96
CA GLN A 320 -17.40 25.24 -13.80
C GLN A 320 -17.84 25.31 -12.32
N THR A 321 -17.09 24.69 -11.40
CA THR A 321 -17.43 24.68 -9.99
C THR A 321 -16.92 25.93 -9.28
N PRO A 322 -17.81 26.75 -8.66
CA PRO A 322 -17.40 27.92 -7.90
C PRO A 322 -16.40 27.54 -6.80
N MET A 323 -15.36 28.36 -6.59
CA MET A 323 -14.28 28.10 -5.65
C MET A 323 -14.78 27.69 -4.25
N ALA A 324 -15.81 28.37 -3.74
CA ALA A 324 -16.39 28.10 -2.43
C ALA A 324 -17.10 26.73 -2.32
N GLN A 325 -17.43 26.10 -3.44
CA GLN A 325 -18.13 24.81 -3.49
C GLN A 325 -17.20 23.63 -3.82
N ARG A 326 -15.93 23.88 -4.20
CA ARG A 326 -15.03 22.83 -4.69
C ARG A 326 -14.72 21.78 -3.63
N ALA A 327 -14.50 22.19 -2.37
CA ALA A 327 -14.24 21.25 -1.29
C ALA A 327 -15.44 20.32 -1.05
N ASP A 328 -16.65 20.87 -1.02
CA ASP A 328 -17.88 20.07 -0.88
C ASP A 328 -18.08 19.13 -2.07
N ARG A 329 -17.73 19.57 -3.29
CA ARG A 329 -17.81 18.73 -4.48
C ARG A 329 -16.82 17.57 -4.43
N VAL A 330 -15.59 17.77 -3.94
CA VAL A 330 -14.60 16.69 -3.71
C VAL A 330 -15.17 15.65 -2.75
N ILE A 331 -15.73 16.08 -1.62
CA ILE A 331 -16.30 15.19 -0.61
C ILE A 331 -17.49 14.41 -1.19
N ALA A 332 -18.36 15.11 -1.93
CA ALA A 332 -19.50 14.49 -2.62
C ALA A 332 -19.01 13.44 -3.64
N ARG A 333 -17.98 13.76 -4.42
CA ARG A 333 -17.40 12.83 -5.42
C ARG A 333 -16.84 11.56 -4.78
N ILE A 334 -16.17 11.67 -3.64
CA ILE A 334 -15.66 10.52 -2.89
C ILE A 334 -16.83 9.63 -2.40
N ARG A 335 -17.92 10.23 -1.93
CA ARG A 335 -19.13 9.48 -1.54
C ARG A 335 -19.81 8.80 -2.73
N GLU A 336 -19.88 9.47 -3.88
CA GLU A 336 -20.39 8.89 -5.13
C GLU A 336 -19.55 7.69 -5.58
N LEU A 337 -18.21 7.79 -5.43
CA LEU A 337 -17.30 6.70 -5.74
C LEU A 337 -17.54 5.51 -4.80
N ASN A 338 -17.63 5.74 -3.48
CA ASN A 338 -17.95 4.69 -2.51
C ASN A 338 -19.31 4.01 -2.81
N GLN A 339 -20.32 4.79 -3.20
CA GLN A 339 -21.62 4.24 -3.62
C GLN A 339 -21.47 3.37 -4.87
N SER A 340 -20.74 3.83 -5.87
CA SER A 340 -20.52 3.07 -7.10
C SER A 340 -19.75 1.77 -6.86
N LEU A 341 -18.79 1.80 -5.94
CA LEU A 341 -18.03 0.61 -5.52
C LEU A 341 -18.91 -0.38 -4.74
N PHE A 342 -19.78 0.12 -3.87
CA PHE A 342 -20.79 -0.69 -3.18
C PHE A 342 -21.70 -1.42 -4.20
N ASP A 343 -22.22 -0.69 -5.19
CA ASP A 343 -23.13 -1.23 -6.18
C ASP A 343 -22.45 -2.30 -7.06
N VAL A 344 -21.25 -2.03 -7.57
CA VAL A 344 -20.52 -2.95 -8.46
C VAL A 344 -20.00 -4.19 -7.74
N THR A 345 -19.75 -4.10 -6.43
CA THR A 345 -19.34 -5.26 -5.60
C THR A 345 -20.50 -6.04 -5.01
N GLY A 346 -21.75 -5.66 -5.31
CA GLY A 346 -22.93 -6.28 -4.71
C GLY A 346 -22.99 -6.11 -3.19
N GLY A 347 -22.51 -4.98 -2.67
CA GLY A 347 -22.51 -4.65 -1.25
C GLY A 347 -21.27 -5.09 -0.47
N GLN A 348 -20.28 -5.73 -1.12
CA GLN A 348 -19.05 -6.19 -0.45
C GLN A 348 -18.05 -5.06 -0.15
N HIS A 349 -18.28 -3.84 -0.67
CA HIS A 349 -17.55 -2.64 -0.33
C HIS A 349 -18.45 -1.71 0.53
N PRO A 350 -18.37 -1.79 1.88
CA PRO A 350 -19.27 -1.05 2.77
C PRO A 350 -19.06 0.47 2.70
N ARG A 351 -20.16 1.22 2.89
CA ARG A 351 -20.15 2.69 2.92
C ARG A 351 -20.17 3.26 4.33
N CYS A 352 -20.45 2.41 5.32
CA CYS A 352 -20.44 2.78 6.74
C CYS A 352 -20.11 1.57 7.61
N LEU A 353 -19.68 1.80 8.85
CA LEU A 353 -19.29 0.74 9.78
C LEU A 353 -20.42 -0.27 10.08
N ARG A 354 -21.69 0.15 10.02
CA ARG A 354 -22.81 -0.78 10.22
C ARG A 354 -22.91 -1.84 9.14
N GLU A 355 -22.47 -1.54 7.92
CA GLU A 355 -22.48 -2.46 6.79
C GLU A 355 -21.31 -3.46 6.81
N THR A 356 -20.36 -3.31 7.71
CA THR A 356 -19.25 -4.25 7.87
C THR A 356 -19.61 -5.50 8.67
N TYR A 357 -20.81 -5.54 9.25
CA TYR A 357 -21.33 -6.67 10.02
C TYR A 357 -22.63 -7.18 9.38
N ASP A 358 -22.84 -8.51 9.44
CA ASP A 358 -24.10 -9.11 9.07
C ASP A 358 -25.16 -8.95 10.20
N ARG A 359 -26.37 -9.46 9.98
CA ARG A 359 -27.44 -9.39 10.96
C ARG A 359 -27.18 -10.15 12.26
N ASP A 360 -26.25 -11.09 12.21
CA ASP A 360 -25.84 -11.94 13.34
C ASP A 360 -24.61 -11.40 14.06
N GLY A 361 -24.08 -10.24 13.60
CA GLY A 361 -22.91 -9.57 14.19
C GLY A 361 -21.57 -10.13 13.74
N ASN A 362 -21.53 -10.96 12.69
CA ASN A 362 -20.28 -11.43 12.09
C ASN A 362 -19.78 -10.46 11.03
N HIS A 363 -18.47 -10.46 10.76
CA HIS A 363 -17.92 -9.64 9.69
C HIS A 363 -18.46 -10.05 8.33
N ALA A 364 -19.11 -9.10 7.64
CA ALA A 364 -19.68 -9.29 6.31
C ALA A 364 -18.67 -9.05 5.18
N VAL A 365 -17.46 -8.58 5.50
CA VAL A 365 -16.42 -8.15 4.53
C VAL A 365 -15.29 -9.17 4.50
N PRO A 366 -14.80 -9.57 3.31
CA PRO A 366 -13.59 -10.38 3.19
C PRO A 366 -12.39 -9.70 3.86
N ARG A 367 -11.58 -10.46 4.58
CA ARG A 367 -10.31 -9.95 5.12
C ARG A 367 -9.30 -9.82 3.97
N GLU A 368 -8.60 -8.71 3.96
CA GLU A 368 -7.49 -8.41 3.02
C GLU A 368 -6.30 -9.34 3.22
#